data_834f82b9e230dc8350424b150aa28d26
#
_entry.id   834f82b9e230dc8350424b150aa28d26
#
_cell.length_a   1.000
_cell.length_b   1.000
_cell.length_c   1.000
_cell.angle_alpha   90.00
_cell.angle_beta   90.00
_cell.angle_gamma   90.00
#
_symmetry.space_group_name_H-M   'P 1'
#
loop_
_entity.id
_entity.type
_entity.pdbx_description
1 polymer ?
#
loop_
_entity_poly.entity_id
_entity_poly.type
_entity_poly.pdbx_seq_one_letter_code
_entity_poly.pdbx_strand_id
1 'polypeptide(L)'
;KQEIKQLLNIAKKYRCVEALFVTGEQPEQRYQEARDWLKTNGFKSTAEYLIHASELAIESGLFPHTNAGNLNKEDLKELQKSNVSMGIMLENISERLTKKGMPHYLAASKRPKARLEVLENTGKLRIPMTTGILVGIGETPMEIIDSILAIRKLHEKYGNVQEVIVQNFQPKQDTMMKNFPSVNENYFKI
;
A
#
# COMPACT_ATOMS: atom_id res chain seq x y z
N LYS A 1 -11.46 -1.20 -18.34
CA LYS A 1 -12.29 -2.40 -18.06
C LYS A 1 -11.85 -3.61 -18.90
N GLN A 2 -11.61 -3.47 -20.20
CA GLN A 2 -11.21 -4.57 -21.08
C GLN A 2 -9.81 -5.12 -20.74
N GLU A 3 -8.86 -4.24 -20.44
CA GLU A 3 -7.49 -4.61 -20.06
C GLU A 3 -7.43 -5.43 -18.77
N ILE A 4 -8.20 -5.05 -17.73
CA ILE A 4 -8.28 -5.84 -16.49
C ILE A 4 -8.78 -7.25 -16.81
N LYS A 5 -9.85 -7.40 -17.58
CA LYS A 5 -10.37 -8.71 -17.95
C LYS A 5 -9.34 -9.56 -18.71
N GLN A 6 -8.56 -8.93 -19.59
CA GLN A 6 -7.47 -9.63 -20.29
C GLN A 6 -6.40 -10.14 -19.31
N LEU A 7 -5.96 -9.29 -18.36
CA LEU A 7 -4.98 -9.67 -17.34
C LEU A 7 -5.51 -10.77 -16.42
N LEU A 8 -6.77 -10.69 -15.99
CA LEU A 8 -7.41 -11.74 -15.19
C LEU A 8 -7.51 -13.08 -15.93
N ASN A 9 -7.79 -13.06 -17.24
CA ASN A 9 -7.77 -14.25 -18.07
C ASN A 9 -6.37 -14.87 -18.18
N ILE A 10 -5.33 -14.04 -18.29
CA ILE A 10 -3.93 -14.49 -18.28
C ILE A 10 -3.59 -15.10 -16.91
N ALA A 11 -3.95 -14.43 -15.81
CA ALA A 11 -3.74 -14.93 -14.45
C ALA A 11 -4.38 -16.30 -14.25
N LYS A 12 -5.62 -16.50 -14.72
CA LYS A 12 -6.33 -17.77 -14.68
C LYS A 12 -5.60 -18.86 -15.47
N LYS A 13 -5.08 -18.53 -16.65
CA LYS A 13 -4.28 -19.47 -17.48
C LYS A 13 -3.04 -19.96 -16.75
N TYR A 14 -2.39 -19.06 -15.98
CA TYR A 14 -1.20 -19.38 -15.19
C TYR A 14 -1.52 -19.90 -13.78
N ARG A 15 -2.79 -20.18 -13.48
CA ARG A 15 -3.27 -20.68 -12.17
C ARG A 15 -2.87 -19.78 -11.01
N CYS A 16 -2.84 -18.48 -11.23
CA CYS A 16 -2.69 -17.52 -10.12
C CYS A 16 -3.89 -17.66 -9.17
N VAL A 17 -3.65 -17.39 -7.89
CA VAL A 17 -4.70 -17.44 -6.85
C VAL A 17 -5.12 -16.07 -6.40
N GLU A 18 -4.27 -15.05 -6.58
CA GLU A 18 -4.49 -13.69 -6.14
C GLU A 18 -4.41 -12.69 -7.29
N ALA A 19 -5.22 -11.64 -7.20
CA ALA A 19 -5.15 -10.44 -8.03
C ALA A 19 -4.74 -9.25 -7.16
N LEU A 20 -3.48 -8.85 -7.23
CA LEU A 20 -2.95 -7.70 -6.52
C LEU A 20 -3.20 -6.41 -7.31
N PHE A 21 -4.02 -5.52 -6.76
CA PHE A 21 -4.28 -4.18 -7.29
C PHE A 21 -3.45 -3.14 -6.56
N VAL A 22 -2.47 -2.56 -7.26
CA VAL A 22 -1.63 -1.48 -6.74
C VAL A 22 -1.93 -0.21 -7.52
N THR A 23 -2.26 0.86 -6.82
CA THR A 23 -2.54 2.17 -7.44
C THR A 23 -1.74 3.28 -6.79
N GLY A 24 -1.69 4.43 -7.47
CA GLY A 24 -1.32 5.68 -6.82
C GLY A 24 -2.36 6.05 -5.74
N GLU A 25 -1.92 6.81 -4.75
CA GLU A 25 -2.77 7.23 -3.64
C GLU A 25 -3.70 8.35 -4.11
N GLN A 26 -4.99 8.04 -4.24
CA GLN A 26 -6.06 8.96 -4.61
C GLN A 26 -5.64 9.97 -5.71
N PRO A 27 -5.22 9.48 -6.90
CA PRO A 27 -4.67 10.36 -7.94
C PRO A 27 -5.66 11.43 -8.40
N GLU A 28 -6.95 11.18 -8.28
CA GLU A 28 -8.02 12.13 -8.57
C GLU A 28 -7.98 13.39 -7.70
N GLN A 29 -7.38 13.35 -6.54
CA GLN A 29 -7.22 14.53 -5.70
C GLN A 29 -6.16 15.51 -6.24
N ARG A 30 -5.20 15.00 -7.02
CA ARG A 30 -4.05 15.78 -7.50
C ARG A 30 -4.08 16.06 -8.98
N TYR A 31 -4.57 15.11 -9.79
CA TYR A 31 -4.46 15.15 -11.25
C TYR A 31 -5.84 15.25 -11.91
N GLN A 32 -5.96 16.22 -12.82
CA GLN A 32 -7.19 16.41 -13.61
C GLN A 32 -7.45 15.21 -14.51
N GLU A 33 -6.41 14.66 -15.11
CA GLU A 33 -6.49 13.51 -16.02
C GLU A 33 -7.09 12.28 -15.31
N ALA A 34 -6.74 12.07 -14.04
CA ALA A 34 -7.32 10.98 -13.25
C ALA A 34 -8.82 11.19 -13.01
N ARG A 35 -9.24 12.42 -12.68
CA ARG A 35 -10.67 12.77 -12.53
C ARG A 35 -11.44 12.55 -13.82
N ASP A 36 -10.91 13.02 -14.94
CA ASP A 36 -11.56 12.91 -16.24
C ASP A 36 -11.67 11.45 -16.69
N TRP A 37 -10.63 10.67 -16.46
CA TRP A 37 -10.63 9.24 -16.74
C TRP A 37 -11.68 8.49 -15.90
N LEU A 38 -11.72 8.71 -14.59
CA LEU A 38 -12.70 8.10 -13.69
C LEU A 38 -14.13 8.45 -14.14
N LYS A 39 -14.41 9.74 -14.38
CA LYS A 39 -15.71 10.22 -14.84
C LYS A 39 -16.13 9.57 -16.16
N THR A 40 -15.23 9.54 -17.14
CA THR A 40 -15.49 8.93 -18.47
C THR A 40 -15.81 7.43 -18.35
N ASN A 41 -15.22 6.76 -17.36
CA ASN A 41 -15.45 5.34 -17.11
C ASN A 41 -16.60 5.05 -16.11
N GLY A 42 -17.29 6.10 -15.63
CA GLY A 42 -18.45 5.98 -14.74
C GLY A 42 -18.11 5.76 -13.27
N PHE A 43 -16.92 6.16 -12.82
CA PHE A 43 -16.47 6.06 -11.43
C PHE A 43 -16.32 7.44 -10.79
N LYS A 44 -16.64 7.54 -9.50
CA LYS A 44 -16.48 8.76 -8.71
C LYS A 44 -15.10 8.87 -8.06
N SER A 45 -14.44 7.74 -7.79
CA SER A 45 -13.16 7.69 -7.10
C SER A 45 -12.35 6.48 -7.54
N THR A 46 -11.05 6.51 -7.23
CA THR A 46 -10.16 5.33 -7.38
C THR A 46 -10.63 4.16 -6.52
N ALA A 47 -11.18 4.41 -5.32
CA ALA A 47 -11.73 3.36 -4.48
C ALA A 47 -12.92 2.64 -5.14
N GLU A 48 -13.85 3.38 -5.75
CA GLU A 48 -14.99 2.79 -6.48
C GLU A 48 -14.52 1.96 -7.70
N TYR A 49 -13.49 2.45 -8.40
CA TYR A 49 -12.88 1.69 -9.49
C TYR A 49 -12.22 0.39 -9.01
N LEU A 50 -11.55 0.42 -7.84
CA LEU A 50 -10.92 -0.76 -7.24
C LEU A 50 -11.96 -1.78 -6.76
N ILE A 51 -13.09 -1.34 -6.21
CA ILE A 51 -14.21 -2.24 -5.88
C ILE A 51 -14.65 -3.00 -7.13
N HIS A 52 -14.92 -2.28 -8.22
CA HIS A 52 -15.30 -2.91 -9.49
C HIS A 52 -14.22 -3.85 -10.03
N ALA A 53 -12.92 -3.49 -9.93
CA ALA A 53 -11.83 -4.36 -10.36
C ALA A 53 -11.74 -5.64 -9.50
N SER A 54 -11.97 -5.51 -8.19
CA SER A 54 -12.01 -6.63 -7.25
C SER A 54 -13.17 -7.58 -7.53
N GLU A 55 -14.35 -7.06 -7.85
CA GLU A 55 -15.51 -7.87 -8.26
C GLU A 55 -15.19 -8.69 -9.51
N LEU A 56 -14.55 -8.09 -10.53
CA LEU A 56 -14.10 -8.81 -11.72
C LEU A 56 -13.07 -9.92 -11.42
N ALA A 57 -12.20 -9.69 -10.43
CA ALA A 57 -11.25 -10.71 -9.99
C ALA A 57 -11.97 -11.89 -9.31
N ILE A 58 -12.95 -11.63 -8.45
CA ILE A 58 -13.80 -12.66 -7.82
C ILE A 58 -14.53 -13.46 -8.88
N GLU A 59 -15.17 -12.82 -9.86
CA GLU A 59 -15.83 -13.48 -10.98
C GLU A 59 -14.87 -14.37 -11.79
N SER A 60 -13.59 -14.00 -11.82
CA SER A 60 -12.53 -14.77 -12.47
C SER A 60 -11.95 -15.89 -11.60
N GLY A 61 -12.42 -16.05 -10.35
CA GLY A 61 -11.95 -17.06 -9.39
C GLY A 61 -10.62 -16.70 -8.71
N LEU A 62 -10.28 -15.43 -8.62
CA LEU A 62 -9.08 -14.92 -7.97
C LEU A 62 -9.42 -14.18 -6.67
N PHE A 63 -8.52 -14.21 -5.71
CA PHE A 63 -8.63 -13.46 -4.46
C PHE A 63 -8.12 -12.03 -4.65
N PRO A 64 -8.97 -11.00 -4.53
CA PRO A 64 -8.51 -9.62 -4.65
C PRO A 64 -7.73 -9.17 -3.41
N HIS A 65 -6.61 -8.52 -3.64
CA HIS A 65 -5.81 -7.79 -2.65
C HIS A 65 -5.56 -6.37 -3.15
N THR A 66 -5.94 -5.37 -2.37
CA THR A 66 -5.79 -3.96 -2.76
C THR A 66 -4.75 -3.23 -1.92
N ASN A 67 -3.78 -2.59 -2.60
CA ASN A 67 -2.82 -1.65 -2.01
C ASN A 67 -2.95 -0.29 -2.70
N ALA A 68 -3.76 0.60 -2.12
CA ALA A 68 -4.12 1.90 -2.70
C ALA A 68 -3.68 3.10 -1.83
N GLY A 69 -2.71 2.91 -0.95
CA GLY A 69 -2.22 3.96 -0.06
C GLY A 69 -3.19 4.29 1.07
N ASN A 70 -3.21 5.55 1.51
CA ASN A 70 -4.04 5.98 2.63
C ASN A 70 -5.52 6.08 2.18
N LEU A 71 -6.31 5.11 2.55
CA LEU A 71 -7.75 5.12 2.37
C LEU A 71 -8.45 5.59 3.66
N ASN A 72 -9.56 6.30 3.52
CA ASN A 72 -10.41 6.64 4.65
C ASN A 72 -11.19 5.40 5.14
N LYS A 73 -11.84 5.51 6.29
CA LYS A 73 -12.51 4.38 6.92
C LYS A 73 -13.71 3.88 6.10
N GLU A 74 -14.39 4.78 5.42
CA GLU A 74 -15.55 4.48 4.56
C GLU A 74 -15.11 3.67 3.33
N ASP A 75 -14.06 4.11 2.64
CA ASP A 75 -13.48 3.39 1.50
C ASP A 75 -12.96 2.00 1.92
N LEU A 76 -12.27 1.90 3.07
CA LEU A 76 -11.82 0.62 3.61
C LEU A 76 -12.98 -0.35 3.87
N LYS A 77 -14.09 0.15 4.44
CA LYS A 77 -15.29 -0.64 4.72
C LYS A 77 -15.98 -1.14 3.44
N GLU A 78 -16.02 -0.31 2.39
CA GLU A 78 -16.61 -0.71 1.12
C GLU A 78 -15.70 -1.72 0.38
N LEU A 79 -14.39 -1.46 0.31
CA LEU A 79 -13.42 -2.38 -0.29
C LEU A 79 -13.36 -3.74 0.43
N GLN A 80 -13.57 -3.78 1.73
CA GLN A 80 -13.61 -5.02 2.52
C GLN A 80 -14.64 -6.03 1.97
N LYS A 81 -15.72 -5.55 1.37
CA LYS A 81 -16.79 -6.42 0.84
C LYS A 81 -16.34 -7.25 -0.37
N SER A 82 -15.32 -6.77 -1.09
CA SER A 82 -14.80 -7.39 -2.31
C SER A 82 -13.31 -7.74 -2.25
N ASN A 83 -12.65 -7.58 -1.11
CA ASN A 83 -11.23 -7.89 -0.94
C ASN A 83 -11.02 -8.90 0.19
N VAL A 84 -10.20 -9.92 -0.03
CA VAL A 84 -9.83 -10.90 1.01
C VAL A 84 -8.77 -10.35 1.95
N SER A 85 -7.97 -9.42 1.47
CA SER A 85 -6.94 -8.72 2.24
C SER A 85 -6.61 -7.37 1.59
N MET A 86 -5.93 -6.50 2.34
CA MET A 86 -5.45 -5.23 1.83
C MET A 86 -4.00 -4.99 2.27
N GLY A 87 -3.33 -4.05 1.64
CA GLY A 87 -1.95 -3.69 1.94
C GLY A 87 -1.72 -2.20 2.10
N ILE A 88 -0.89 -1.84 3.04
CA ILE A 88 -0.24 -0.53 3.14
C ILE A 88 1.07 -0.66 3.89
N MET A 89 2.17 -0.22 3.28
CA MET A 89 3.47 -0.24 3.95
C MET A 89 3.54 0.89 4.98
N LEU A 90 3.85 0.57 6.26
CA LEU A 90 4.18 1.58 7.26
C LEU A 90 5.43 2.36 6.84
N GLU A 91 6.36 1.68 6.18
CA GLU A 91 7.68 2.12 5.74
C GLU A 91 8.62 2.42 6.91
N ASN A 92 8.32 3.44 7.72
CA ASN A 92 9.08 3.74 8.93
C ASN A 92 8.23 4.60 9.89
N ILE A 93 8.46 4.45 11.20
CA ILE A 93 7.74 5.19 12.24
C ILE A 93 8.40 6.54 12.60
N SER A 94 9.58 6.83 12.07
CA SER A 94 10.35 8.01 12.43
C SER A 94 9.84 9.30 11.77
N GLU A 95 9.37 10.25 12.57
CA GLU A 95 9.04 11.61 12.11
C GLU A 95 10.28 12.35 11.56
N ARG A 96 11.50 11.93 11.92
CA ARG A 96 12.74 12.49 11.39
C ARG A 96 12.81 12.37 9.87
N LEU A 97 12.33 11.25 9.31
CA LEU A 97 12.34 11.01 7.87
C LEU A 97 11.37 11.90 7.08
N THR A 98 10.50 12.65 7.76
CA THR A 98 9.59 13.63 7.12
C THR A 98 10.17 15.06 7.11
N LYS A 99 11.32 15.29 7.73
CA LYS A 99 11.95 16.63 7.80
C LYS A 99 12.61 17.00 6.47
N LYS A 100 12.90 18.30 6.30
CA LYS A 100 13.58 18.81 5.10
C LYS A 100 14.91 18.08 4.85
N GLY A 101 15.11 17.63 3.60
CA GLY A 101 16.29 16.86 3.20
C GLY A 101 16.16 15.35 3.43
N MET A 102 15.07 14.88 4.03
CA MET A 102 14.80 13.47 4.25
C MET A 102 13.82 12.89 3.21
N PRO A 103 13.78 11.56 3.00
CA PRO A 103 13.06 10.93 1.89
C PRO A 103 11.54 11.16 1.90
N HIS A 104 10.93 11.32 3.06
CA HIS A 104 9.48 11.56 3.18
C HIS A 104 9.13 13.05 3.30
N TYR A 105 10.08 13.95 3.01
CA TYR A 105 9.81 15.39 3.03
C TYR A 105 8.71 15.75 2.02
N LEU A 106 7.73 16.54 2.47
CA LEU A 106 6.52 16.93 1.71
C LEU A 106 5.59 15.76 1.30
N ALA A 107 5.87 14.53 1.70
CA ALA A 107 5.01 13.39 1.47
C ALA A 107 4.05 13.18 2.65
N ALA A 108 2.94 13.94 2.69
CA ALA A 108 1.98 13.89 3.80
C ALA A 108 1.44 12.47 4.08
N SER A 109 1.26 11.70 3.04
CA SER A 109 0.78 10.31 3.10
C SER A 109 1.82 9.32 3.66
N LYS A 110 3.09 9.70 3.71
CA LYS A 110 4.18 8.90 4.29
C LYS A 110 4.44 9.23 5.77
N ARG A 111 3.72 10.17 6.34
CA ARG A 111 3.84 10.46 7.76
C ARG A 111 3.43 9.25 8.59
N PRO A 112 4.21 8.86 9.62
CA PRO A 112 3.92 7.72 10.47
C PRO A 112 2.51 7.71 11.02
N LYS A 113 2.04 8.85 11.52
CA LYS A 113 0.66 9.01 12.03
C LYS A 113 -0.39 8.63 11.00
N ALA A 114 -0.25 9.08 9.75
CA ALA A 114 -1.21 8.81 8.69
C ALA A 114 -1.25 7.30 8.35
N ARG A 115 -0.08 6.65 8.29
CA ARG A 115 0.03 5.20 8.03
C ARG A 115 -0.52 4.37 9.17
N LEU A 116 -0.18 4.71 10.41
CA LEU A 116 -0.69 4.03 11.61
C LEU A 116 -2.21 4.17 11.74
N GLU A 117 -2.79 5.31 11.38
CA GLU A 117 -4.23 5.52 11.38
C GLU A 117 -4.95 4.57 10.43
N VAL A 118 -4.43 4.37 9.22
CA VAL A 118 -4.99 3.39 8.27
C VAL A 118 -4.88 1.98 8.84
N LEU A 119 -3.70 1.58 9.33
CA LEU A 119 -3.49 0.26 9.95
C LEU A 119 -4.40 0.03 11.16
N GLU A 120 -4.63 1.06 11.97
CA GLU A 120 -5.57 0.97 13.08
C GLU A 120 -7.03 0.84 12.61
N ASN A 121 -7.43 1.57 11.57
CA ASN A 121 -8.77 1.47 11.00
C ASN A 121 -9.01 0.08 10.39
N THR A 122 -8.03 -0.50 9.69
CA THR A 122 -8.13 -1.87 9.18
C THR A 122 -8.23 -2.90 10.31
N GLY A 123 -7.49 -2.68 11.41
CA GLY A 123 -7.61 -3.49 12.62
C GLY A 123 -9.02 -3.46 13.23
N LYS A 124 -9.61 -2.28 13.39
CA LYS A 124 -10.98 -2.09 13.87
C LYS A 124 -12.04 -2.74 12.97
N LEU A 125 -11.77 -2.77 11.67
CA LEU A 125 -12.63 -3.40 10.67
C LEU A 125 -12.32 -4.91 10.49
N ARG A 126 -11.30 -5.44 11.15
CA ARG A 126 -10.82 -6.83 11.02
C ARG A 126 -10.45 -7.20 9.58
N ILE A 127 -9.90 -6.27 8.83
CA ILE A 127 -9.40 -6.51 7.47
C ILE A 127 -8.02 -7.16 7.58
N PRO A 128 -7.79 -8.35 6.99
CA PRO A 128 -6.45 -8.92 6.91
C PRO A 128 -5.50 -7.98 6.17
N MET A 129 -4.34 -7.69 6.77
CA MET A 129 -3.42 -6.66 6.27
C MET A 129 -2.02 -7.19 6.01
N THR A 130 -1.49 -6.85 4.85
CA THR A 130 -0.06 -6.85 4.57
C THR A 130 0.50 -5.45 4.84
N THR A 131 1.53 -5.37 5.67
CA THR A 131 2.26 -4.13 5.95
C THR A 131 3.76 -4.38 5.94
N GLY A 132 4.57 -3.39 6.28
CA GLY A 132 6.01 -3.61 6.34
C GLY A 132 6.80 -2.32 6.47
N ILE A 133 8.11 -2.49 6.39
CA ILE A 133 9.09 -1.43 6.52
C ILE A 133 9.94 -1.30 5.25
N LEU A 134 10.45 -0.10 5.01
CA LEU A 134 11.40 0.19 3.93
C LEU A 134 12.77 0.50 4.55
N VAL A 135 13.76 -0.33 4.22
CA VAL A 135 15.12 -0.25 4.76
C VAL A 135 16.06 0.39 3.74
N GLY A 136 16.93 1.28 4.21
CA GLY A 136 17.95 1.96 3.38
C GLY A 136 17.53 3.31 2.84
N ILE A 137 16.59 3.97 3.48
CA ILE A 137 16.15 5.33 3.14
C ILE A 137 16.77 6.40 4.07
N GLY A 138 17.77 6.03 4.87
CA GLY A 138 18.45 6.93 5.80
C GLY A 138 17.94 6.83 7.25
N GLU A 139 17.22 5.78 7.57
CA GLU A 139 16.80 5.41 8.92
C GLU A 139 17.99 4.86 9.74
N THR A 140 17.83 4.85 11.05
CA THR A 140 18.75 4.21 11.99
C THR A 140 18.27 2.79 12.32
N PRO A 141 19.14 1.88 12.82
CA PRO A 141 18.71 0.56 13.31
C PRO A 141 17.61 0.62 14.37
N MET A 142 17.65 1.62 15.25
CA MET A 142 16.59 1.80 16.26
C MET A 142 15.24 2.17 15.62
N GLU A 143 15.23 3.01 14.59
CA GLU A 143 14.01 3.36 13.87
C GLU A 143 13.42 2.16 13.12
N ILE A 144 14.24 1.21 12.67
CA ILE A 144 13.79 -0.08 12.12
C ILE A 144 13.09 -0.90 13.22
N ILE A 145 13.75 -1.07 14.37
CA ILE A 145 13.21 -1.80 15.51
C ILE A 145 11.89 -1.20 15.99
N ASP A 146 11.85 0.12 16.17
CA ASP A 146 10.66 0.83 16.60
C ASP A 146 9.49 0.66 15.62
N SER A 147 9.78 0.63 14.32
CA SER A 147 8.78 0.39 13.27
C SER A 147 8.20 -1.02 13.35
N ILE A 148 9.04 -2.04 13.56
CA ILE A 148 8.60 -3.42 13.74
C ILE A 148 7.78 -3.57 15.03
N LEU A 149 8.23 -2.94 16.12
CA LEU A 149 7.50 -2.95 17.39
C LEU A 149 6.13 -2.25 17.28
N ALA A 150 6.02 -1.19 16.47
CA ALA A 150 4.73 -0.55 16.22
C ALA A 150 3.77 -1.47 15.46
N ILE A 151 4.24 -2.18 14.43
CA ILE A 151 3.45 -3.18 13.70
C ILE A 151 3.03 -4.32 14.65
N ARG A 152 3.96 -4.82 15.46
CA ARG A 152 3.70 -5.85 16.47
C ARG A 152 2.58 -5.42 17.44
N LYS A 153 2.63 -4.21 17.99
CA LYS A 153 1.59 -3.68 18.89
C LYS A 153 0.22 -3.63 18.23
N LEU A 154 0.15 -3.27 16.95
CA LEU A 154 -1.10 -3.29 16.19
C LEU A 154 -1.62 -4.71 16.02
N HIS A 155 -0.74 -5.66 15.71
CA HIS A 155 -1.10 -7.06 15.58
C HIS A 155 -1.59 -7.65 16.92
N GLU A 156 -0.87 -7.40 18.01
CA GLU A 156 -1.29 -7.83 19.36
C GLU A 156 -2.67 -7.29 19.75
N LYS A 157 -3.01 -6.07 19.31
CA LYS A 157 -4.29 -5.42 19.59
C LYS A 157 -5.45 -5.93 18.73
N TYR A 158 -5.22 -6.19 17.46
CA TYR A 158 -6.28 -6.44 16.47
C TYR A 158 -6.22 -7.81 15.80
N GLY A 159 -5.08 -8.48 15.80
CA GLY A 159 -4.88 -9.81 15.21
C GLY A 159 -4.98 -9.85 13.67
N ASN A 160 -4.92 -8.71 12.99
CA ASN A 160 -5.25 -8.61 11.57
C ASN A 160 -4.04 -8.49 10.61
N VAL A 161 -2.83 -8.33 11.12
CA VAL A 161 -1.61 -8.32 10.28
C VAL A 161 -1.27 -9.76 9.91
N GLN A 162 -1.39 -10.11 8.63
CA GLN A 162 -1.10 -11.45 8.12
C GLN A 162 0.33 -11.57 7.56
N GLU A 163 0.92 -10.46 7.14
CA GLU A 163 2.24 -10.45 6.55
C GLU A 163 2.98 -9.14 6.86
N VAL A 164 4.28 -9.26 7.14
CA VAL A 164 5.18 -8.11 7.32
C VAL A 164 6.32 -8.22 6.31
N ILE A 165 6.36 -7.26 5.37
CA ILE A 165 7.39 -7.20 4.34
C ILE A 165 8.54 -6.32 4.82
N VAL A 166 9.75 -6.84 4.83
CA VAL A 166 10.98 -6.04 4.97
C VAL A 166 11.53 -5.78 3.58
N GLN A 167 11.32 -4.56 3.09
CA GLN A 167 11.68 -4.18 1.73
C GLN A 167 12.98 -3.38 1.72
N ASN A 168 13.92 -3.75 0.86
CA ASN A 168 15.13 -2.96 0.62
C ASN A 168 14.85 -1.83 -0.39
N PHE A 169 15.36 -0.64 -0.07
CA PHE A 169 15.26 0.50 -0.98
C PHE A 169 16.08 0.25 -2.26
N GLN A 170 15.47 0.57 -3.40
CA GLN A 170 16.11 0.57 -4.71
C GLN A 170 15.90 1.94 -5.38
N PRO A 171 16.96 2.68 -5.74
CA PRO A 171 16.82 3.97 -6.40
C PRO A 171 16.19 3.80 -7.78
N LYS A 172 15.26 4.72 -8.12
CA LYS A 172 14.61 4.76 -9.44
C LYS A 172 14.90 6.09 -10.12
N GLN A 173 15.11 6.07 -11.44
CA GLN A 173 15.57 7.23 -12.22
C GLN A 173 14.63 8.44 -12.14
N ASP A 174 13.34 8.22 -12.12
CA ASP A 174 12.32 9.29 -12.13
C ASP A 174 11.92 9.78 -10.72
N THR A 175 12.79 9.57 -9.73
CA THR A 175 12.54 10.00 -8.35
C THR A 175 13.62 10.96 -7.84
N MET A 176 13.29 11.75 -6.82
CA MET A 176 14.26 12.62 -6.16
C MET A 176 15.42 11.84 -5.52
N MET A 177 15.22 10.55 -5.25
CA MET A 177 16.22 9.67 -4.65
C MET A 177 17.02 8.84 -5.69
N LYS A 178 16.99 9.21 -6.97
CA LYS A 178 17.70 8.49 -8.06
C LYS A 178 19.19 8.28 -7.83
N ASN A 179 19.83 9.20 -7.11
CA ASN A 179 21.27 9.15 -6.79
C ASN A 179 21.54 8.65 -5.36
N PHE A 180 20.50 8.20 -4.64
CA PHE A 180 20.68 7.63 -3.31
C PHE A 180 21.30 6.23 -3.42
N PRO A 181 22.22 5.83 -2.54
CA PRO A 181 22.82 4.50 -2.62
C PRO A 181 21.76 3.41 -2.41
N SER A 182 21.87 2.33 -3.16
CA SER A 182 21.13 1.11 -2.84
C SER A 182 21.61 0.52 -1.51
N VAL A 183 20.75 -0.24 -0.88
CA VAL A 183 21.05 -0.88 0.42
C VAL A 183 22.20 -1.86 0.26
N ASN A 184 23.18 -1.76 1.16
CA ASN A 184 24.22 -2.79 1.27
C ASN A 184 23.59 -4.09 1.77
N GLU A 185 23.89 -5.21 1.11
CA GLU A 185 23.36 -6.53 1.50
C GLU A 185 23.67 -6.89 2.95
N ASN A 186 24.82 -6.51 3.48
CA ASN A 186 25.17 -6.79 4.87
C ASN A 186 24.31 -6.00 5.85
N TYR A 187 23.92 -4.76 5.51
CA TYR A 187 23.00 -3.97 6.32
C TYR A 187 21.58 -4.54 6.31
N PHE A 188 21.17 -5.13 5.19
CA PHE A 188 19.85 -5.73 5.05
C PHE A 188 19.71 -7.09 5.74
N LYS A 189 20.83 -7.80 5.99
CA LYS A 189 20.85 -9.13 6.63
C LYS A 189 20.92 -9.09 8.16
N ILE A 190 20.98 -7.88 8.76
CA ILE A 190 20.98 -7.72 10.23
C ILE A 190 19.58 -7.93 10.77
#